data_d2e83ede3edb65616e4ab01be1770f77
#
_entry.id   d2e83ede3edb65616e4ab01be1770f77
#
_cell.length_a   1.000
_cell.length_b   1.000
_cell.length_c   1.000
_cell.angle_alpha   90.00
_cell.angle_beta   90.00
_cell.angle_gamma   90.00
#
_symmetry.space_group_name_H-M   'P 1'
#
loop_
_entity.id
_entity.type
_entity.pdbx_description
1 polymer ?
#
loop_
_entity_poly.entity_id
_entity_poly.type
_entity_poly.pdbx_seq_one_letter_code
_entity_poly.pdbx_strand_id
1 'polypeptide(L)'
;MKKIAILGSTGSIGTQTLEVVRENQDIQVMALAAGSNIELLEAQIREFRPVLAAVWEEEKAKELRENIKDLNVKVVSGMDGLKDVAVQKDTEILVTAIVGMIGILPTIEGIRAGKNIALANKETLVTAGHIIMPLAKEYGVSILPVDSEHSAIFQSLQGGQHQAVSKILLTASGGPFRGKKREELIHIQVEDALKHPNWEMGRKITIDSSTMVNKGLEVIEAKWLFDVSVDQIQVVVQPQSIIHSMVEYVDGAVIAQLGTPDMKLPIQYALYYPERRYLPGDRLDFGTLSQITFERPDMETFYGLKLAYEAGKIGGSLPTVFNAANERAVAMFLNREIGYLQIPEIIAGCMEMHKVIADPTVEEILQTEQETYEYIKNRW
;
A
#
# COMPACT_ATOMS: atom_id res chain seq x y z
N MET A 1 13.49 19.15 14.50
CA MET A 1 12.80 17.90 14.84
C MET A 1 11.65 17.77 13.87
N LYS A 2 11.63 16.73 13.03
CA LYS A 2 10.53 16.48 12.09
C LYS A 2 9.27 16.10 12.84
N LYS A 3 8.11 16.56 12.38
CA LYS A 3 6.82 16.28 13.01
C LYS A 3 5.95 15.44 12.08
N ILE A 4 5.50 14.29 12.55
CA ILE A 4 4.71 13.35 11.77
C ILE A 4 3.36 13.04 12.42
N ALA A 5 2.39 12.67 11.58
CA ALA A 5 1.15 12.01 11.99
C ALA A 5 1.05 10.66 11.29
N ILE A 6 0.43 9.67 11.94
CA ILE A 6 0.34 8.30 11.42
C ILE A 6 -1.13 7.86 11.41
N LEU A 7 -1.65 7.60 10.24
CA LEU A 7 -2.91 6.89 10.04
C LEU A 7 -2.63 5.38 9.99
N GLY A 8 -3.19 4.63 10.93
CA GLY A 8 -2.98 3.18 11.04
C GLY A 8 -1.75 2.79 11.85
N SER A 9 -1.47 3.47 12.97
CA SER A 9 -0.28 3.29 13.80
C SER A 9 -0.15 1.90 14.43
N THR A 10 -1.23 1.18 14.60
CA THR A 10 -1.26 -0.19 15.17
C THR A 10 -1.12 -1.30 14.13
N GLY A 11 -1.10 -0.96 12.85
CA GLY A 11 -0.85 -1.91 11.76
C GLY A 11 0.65 -2.18 11.56
N SER A 12 0.97 -3.11 10.64
CA SER A 12 2.37 -3.51 10.39
C SER A 12 3.27 -2.34 10.00
N ILE A 13 2.84 -1.49 9.06
CA ILE A 13 3.63 -0.32 8.64
C ILE A 13 3.67 0.76 9.73
N GLY A 14 2.55 0.97 10.44
CA GLY A 14 2.50 1.95 11.52
C GLY A 14 3.44 1.60 12.69
N THR A 15 3.48 0.34 13.10
CA THR A 15 4.40 -0.13 14.17
C THR A 15 5.86 -0.01 13.74
N GLN A 16 6.21 -0.39 12.51
CA GLN A 16 7.56 -0.24 11.97
C GLN A 16 7.94 1.24 11.77
N THR A 17 6.98 2.12 11.44
CA THR A 17 7.21 3.57 11.45
C THR A 17 7.62 4.06 12.83
N LEU A 18 6.94 3.60 13.88
CA LEU A 18 7.29 3.96 15.25
C LEU A 18 8.63 3.35 15.71
N GLU A 19 9.04 2.19 15.18
CA GLU A 19 10.40 1.67 15.38
C GLU A 19 11.45 2.60 14.75
N VAL A 20 11.23 3.07 13.51
CA VAL A 20 12.10 4.07 12.88
C VAL A 20 12.17 5.35 13.72
N VAL A 21 11.04 5.79 14.30
CA VAL A 21 11.02 6.96 15.19
C VAL A 21 11.86 6.73 16.45
N ARG A 22 11.83 5.54 17.06
CA ARG A 22 12.64 5.20 18.23
C ARG A 22 14.14 5.27 17.95
N GLU A 23 14.54 4.77 16.78
CA GLU A 23 15.94 4.77 16.33
C GLU A 23 16.45 6.18 16.01
N ASN A 24 15.56 7.08 15.58
CA ASN A 24 15.88 8.44 15.17
C ASN A 24 15.23 9.45 16.12
N GLN A 25 15.98 9.93 17.10
CA GLN A 25 15.49 10.82 18.16
C GLN A 25 15.10 12.24 17.72
N ASP A 26 15.09 12.53 16.42
CA ASP A 26 14.77 13.83 15.83
C ASP A 26 13.38 13.87 15.16
N ILE A 27 12.54 12.86 15.39
CA ILE A 27 11.13 12.81 14.94
C ILE A 27 10.21 12.92 16.14
N GLN A 28 9.20 13.78 16.03
CA GLN A 28 8.09 13.92 16.99
C GLN A 28 6.80 13.39 16.37
N VAL A 29 6.12 12.49 17.06
CA VAL A 29 4.79 11.99 16.69
C VAL A 29 3.75 12.96 17.24
N MET A 30 3.03 13.65 16.35
CA MET A 30 2.01 14.64 16.71
C MET A 30 0.63 14.02 16.85
N ALA A 31 0.31 13.04 16.01
CA ALA A 31 -0.99 12.38 16.03
C ALA A 31 -0.89 10.91 15.61
N LEU A 32 -1.77 10.07 16.16
CA LEU A 32 -1.88 8.65 15.87
C LEU A 32 -3.34 8.30 15.55
N ALA A 33 -3.56 7.36 14.63
CA ALA A 33 -4.87 6.79 14.39
C ALA A 33 -4.82 5.27 14.31
N ALA A 34 -5.85 4.60 14.86
CA ALA A 34 -6.02 3.16 14.79
C ALA A 34 -7.48 2.78 14.47
N GLY A 35 -7.69 1.52 14.04
CA GLY A 35 -9.04 0.96 13.85
C GLY A 35 -9.71 0.67 15.20
N SER A 36 -9.48 -0.51 15.75
CA SER A 36 -10.07 -1.02 16.99
C SER A 36 -9.06 -1.45 18.06
N ASN A 37 -7.78 -1.58 17.71
CA ASN A 37 -6.73 -2.02 18.65
C ASN A 37 -6.29 -0.87 19.57
N ILE A 38 -7.13 -0.59 20.58
CA ILE A 38 -6.88 0.51 21.54
C ILE A 38 -5.80 0.17 22.56
N GLU A 39 -5.56 -1.10 22.87
CA GLU A 39 -4.52 -1.51 23.81
C GLU A 39 -3.13 -1.13 23.30
N LEU A 40 -2.85 -1.46 22.04
CA LEU A 40 -1.59 -1.06 21.40
C LEU A 40 -1.53 0.44 21.19
N LEU A 41 -2.66 1.08 20.81
CA LEU A 41 -2.71 2.53 20.64
C LEU A 41 -2.45 3.26 21.95
N GLU A 42 -3.00 2.79 23.08
CA GLU A 42 -2.72 3.34 24.42
C GLU A 42 -1.22 3.25 24.75
N ALA A 43 -0.59 2.09 24.52
CA ALA A 43 0.84 1.94 24.73
C ALA A 43 1.66 2.94 23.89
N GLN A 44 1.30 3.10 22.60
CA GLN A 44 1.91 4.09 21.71
C GLN A 44 1.69 5.53 22.20
N ILE A 45 0.50 5.87 22.68
CA ILE A 45 0.19 7.20 23.24
C ILE A 45 1.03 7.47 24.49
N ARG A 46 1.15 6.49 25.37
CA ARG A 46 1.96 6.64 26.61
C ARG A 46 3.45 6.83 26.30
N GLU A 47 3.95 6.19 25.26
CA GLU A 47 5.35 6.29 24.81
C GLU A 47 5.64 7.60 24.08
N PHE A 48 4.89 7.88 23.01
CA PHE A 48 5.20 8.99 22.08
C PHE A 48 4.54 10.32 22.42
N ARG A 49 3.57 10.32 23.36
CA ARG A 49 2.89 11.53 23.85
C ARG A 49 2.37 12.44 22.74
N PRO A 50 1.59 11.92 21.76
CA PRO A 50 0.97 12.75 20.75
C PRO A 50 -0.02 13.75 21.37
N VAL A 51 -0.39 14.79 20.64
CA VAL A 51 -1.43 15.73 21.10
C VAL A 51 -2.83 15.28 20.70
N LEU A 52 -2.93 14.36 19.71
CA LEU A 52 -4.20 13.89 19.15
C LEU A 52 -4.11 12.38 18.86
N ALA A 53 -5.18 11.66 19.19
CA ALA A 53 -5.37 10.28 18.80
C ALA A 53 -6.77 10.08 18.19
N ALA A 54 -6.88 9.25 17.15
CA ALA A 54 -8.16 8.87 16.54
C ALA A 54 -8.37 7.36 16.62
N VAL A 55 -9.60 6.97 16.90
CA VAL A 55 -10.04 5.56 16.84
C VAL A 55 -11.21 5.47 15.87
N TRP A 56 -11.18 4.52 14.94
CA TRP A 56 -12.26 4.37 13.96
C TRP A 56 -13.61 4.09 14.62
N GLU A 57 -13.62 3.18 15.61
CA GLU A 57 -14.82 2.80 16.32
C GLU A 57 -15.11 3.74 17.50
N GLU A 58 -16.27 4.40 17.49
CA GLU A 58 -16.67 5.38 18.51
C GLU A 58 -16.67 4.79 19.94
N GLU A 59 -17.16 3.53 20.12
CA GLU A 59 -17.19 2.89 21.44
C GLU A 59 -15.77 2.63 21.96
N LYS A 60 -14.85 2.25 21.08
CA LYS A 60 -13.44 2.10 21.41
C LYS A 60 -12.76 3.44 21.71
N ALA A 61 -13.19 4.51 21.05
CA ALA A 61 -12.68 5.84 21.36
C ALA A 61 -13.12 6.29 22.76
N LYS A 62 -14.34 5.97 23.19
CA LYS A 62 -14.82 6.26 24.56
C LYS A 62 -14.02 5.48 25.60
N GLU A 63 -13.77 4.19 25.36
CA GLU A 63 -12.95 3.34 26.21
C GLU A 63 -11.53 3.91 26.36
N LEU A 64 -10.89 4.29 25.24
CA LEU A 64 -9.56 4.89 25.23
C LEU A 64 -9.49 6.20 26.01
N ARG A 65 -10.52 7.09 25.90
CA ARG A 65 -10.56 8.35 26.68
C ARG A 65 -10.51 8.10 28.18
N GLU A 66 -11.20 7.07 28.69
CA GLU A 66 -11.15 6.70 30.11
C GLU A 66 -9.79 6.14 30.50
N ASN A 67 -9.19 5.30 29.64
CA ASN A 67 -7.90 4.67 29.91
C ASN A 67 -6.75 5.67 30.02
N ILE A 68 -6.82 6.76 29.24
CA ILE A 68 -5.74 7.77 29.18
C ILE A 68 -6.12 9.12 29.79
N LYS A 69 -7.13 9.17 30.68
CA LYS A 69 -7.56 10.40 31.34
C LYS A 69 -6.47 11.10 32.19
N ASP A 70 -5.40 10.38 32.50
CA ASP A 70 -4.18 10.89 33.14
C ASP A 70 -3.25 11.64 32.16
N LEU A 71 -3.57 11.64 30.87
CA LEU A 71 -2.77 12.25 29.82
C LEU A 71 -3.52 13.40 29.14
N ASN A 72 -2.77 14.41 28.73
CA ASN A 72 -3.32 15.54 27.97
C ASN A 72 -3.30 15.23 26.46
N VAL A 73 -4.12 14.27 26.02
CA VAL A 73 -4.25 13.83 24.62
C VAL A 73 -5.72 13.91 24.24
N LYS A 74 -6.02 14.65 23.14
CA LYS A 74 -7.38 14.70 22.58
C LYS A 74 -7.66 13.37 21.87
N VAL A 75 -8.79 12.71 22.16
CA VAL A 75 -9.25 11.50 21.47
C VAL A 75 -10.49 11.81 20.64
N VAL A 76 -10.44 11.50 19.35
CA VAL A 76 -11.52 11.66 18.36
C VAL A 76 -11.83 10.32 17.68
N SER A 77 -12.89 10.25 16.85
CA SER A 77 -13.33 8.99 16.26
C SER A 77 -13.86 9.15 14.84
N GLY A 78 -13.96 8.02 14.14
CA GLY A 78 -14.54 7.91 12.80
C GLY A 78 -13.78 8.66 11.73
N MET A 79 -14.44 8.93 10.60
CA MET A 79 -13.83 9.61 9.46
C MET A 79 -13.37 11.04 9.80
N ASP A 80 -14.14 11.79 10.57
CA ASP A 80 -13.76 13.13 10.98
C ASP A 80 -12.52 13.10 11.89
N GLY A 81 -12.41 12.09 12.74
CA GLY A 81 -11.20 11.85 13.53
C GLY A 81 -9.97 11.55 12.68
N LEU A 82 -10.11 10.75 11.62
CA LEU A 82 -9.01 10.49 10.69
C LEU A 82 -8.58 11.76 9.94
N LYS A 83 -9.54 12.59 9.53
CA LYS A 83 -9.26 13.90 8.92
C LYS A 83 -8.57 14.84 9.91
N ASP A 84 -9.02 14.90 11.17
CA ASP A 84 -8.37 15.70 12.22
C ASP A 84 -6.89 15.32 12.39
N VAL A 85 -6.57 14.01 12.35
CA VAL A 85 -5.19 13.52 12.39
C VAL A 85 -4.42 13.94 11.14
N ALA A 86 -5.03 13.85 9.96
CA ALA A 86 -4.38 14.18 8.69
C ALA A 86 -4.01 15.67 8.60
N VAL A 87 -4.85 16.56 9.14
CA VAL A 87 -4.62 18.01 9.11
C VAL A 87 -3.96 18.56 10.36
N GLN A 88 -3.51 17.68 11.27
CA GLN A 88 -2.91 18.11 12.55
C GLN A 88 -1.91 19.23 12.34
N LYS A 89 -2.09 20.33 13.07
CA LYS A 89 -1.23 21.52 13.01
C LYS A 89 0.22 21.14 13.33
N ASP A 90 1.14 21.79 12.68
CA ASP A 90 2.58 21.58 12.82
C ASP A 90 3.12 20.23 12.32
N THR A 91 2.29 19.31 11.83
CA THR A 91 2.74 18.09 11.17
C THR A 91 3.31 18.44 9.79
N GLU A 92 4.47 17.87 9.46
CA GLU A 92 5.14 18.04 8.16
C GLU A 92 4.84 16.87 7.22
N ILE A 93 4.78 15.65 7.78
CA ILE A 93 4.59 14.42 7.01
C ILE A 93 3.41 13.63 7.61
N LEU A 94 2.48 13.25 6.75
CA LEU A 94 1.41 12.31 7.06
C LEU A 94 1.80 10.92 6.54
N VAL A 95 1.93 9.95 7.42
CA VAL A 95 2.11 8.54 7.07
C VAL A 95 0.73 7.90 6.92
N THR A 96 0.40 7.44 5.73
CA THR A 96 -0.89 6.81 5.44
C THR A 96 -0.73 5.28 5.39
N ALA A 97 -0.89 4.63 6.55
CA ALA A 97 -0.70 3.19 6.75
C ALA A 97 -2.01 2.45 7.09
N ILE A 98 -3.15 3.05 6.81
CA ILE A 98 -4.47 2.40 6.85
C ILE A 98 -4.70 1.59 5.58
N VAL A 99 -5.49 0.53 5.68
CA VAL A 99 -5.79 -0.38 4.57
C VAL A 99 -7.13 0.00 3.93
N GLY A 100 -7.24 -0.16 2.60
CA GLY A 100 -8.47 0.04 1.85
C GLY A 100 -8.74 1.51 1.49
N MET A 101 -9.90 1.75 0.86
CA MET A 101 -10.25 3.06 0.29
C MET A 101 -10.59 4.13 1.34
N ILE A 102 -10.73 3.75 2.61
CA ILE A 102 -10.92 4.68 3.73
C ILE A 102 -9.80 5.73 3.83
N GLY A 103 -8.62 5.45 3.26
CA GLY A 103 -7.49 6.36 3.22
C GLY A 103 -7.62 7.55 2.26
N ILE A 104 -8.54 7.52 1.30
CA ILE A 104 -8.66 8.55 0.25
C ILE A 104 -8.95 9.94 0.86
N LEU A 105 -10.02 10.05 1.64
CA LEU A 105 -10.44 11.35 2.21
C LEU A 105 -9.39 11.96 3.14
N PRO A 106 -8.83 11.23 4.13
CA PRO A 106 -7.78 11.79 4.98
C PRO A 106 -6.52 12.20 4.20
N THR A 107 -6.16 11.45 3.13
CA THR A 107 -5.02 11.79 2.27
C THR A 107 -5.27 13.10 1.53
N ILE A 108 -6.47 13.30 0.96
CA ILE A 108 -6.87 14.54 0.30
C ILE A 108 -6.78 15.73 1.28
N GLU A 109 -7.32 15.58 2.49
CA GLU A 109 -7.27 16.64 3.50
C GLU A 109 -5.84 16.94 3.96
N GLY A 110 -5.00 15.91 4.11
CA GLY A 110 -3.56 16.07 4.40
C GLY A 110 -2.83 16.87 3.32
N ILE A 111 -3.08 16.57 2.04
CA ILE A 111 -2.51 17.30 0.89
C ILE A 111 -2.96 18.77 0.92
N ARG A 112 -4.27 19.02 1.08
CA ARG A 112 -4.83 20.39 1.18
C ARG A 112 -4.26 21.17 2.35
N ALA A 113 -3.89 20.48 3.42
CA ALA A 113 -3.23 21.09 4.59
C ALA A 113 -1.71 21.26 4.40
N GLY A 114 -1.18 21.02 3.19
CA GLY A 114 0.24 21.20 2.85
C GLY A 114 1.17 20.14 3.44
N LYS A 115 0.67 18.92 3.74
CA LYS A 115 1.48 17.83 4.29
C LYS A 115 2.07 16.99 3.18
N ASN A 116 3.38 16.68 3.28
CA ASN A 116 3.94 15.60 2.48
C ASN A 116 3.34 14.26 2.91
N ILE A 117 3.11 13.36 1.96
CA ILE A 117 2.47 12.07 2.22
C ILE A 117 3.52 10.96 2.11
N ALA A 118 3.80 10.26 3.20
CA ALA A 118 4.50 8.97 3.17
C ALA A 118 3.44 7.88 2.94
N LEU A 119 3.30 7.49 1.67
CA LEU A 119 2.18 6.67 1.19
C LEU A 119 2.49 5.19 1.31
N ALA A 120 1.78 4.51 2.21
CA ALA A 120 1.75 3.03 2.30
C ALA A 120 0.40 2.43 1.87
N ASN A 121 -0.64 3.25 1.80
CA ASN A 121 -1.97 2.86 1.34
C ASN A 121 -2.06 2.95 -0.18
N LYS A 122 -1.73 1.85 -0.85
CA LYS A 122 -1.73 1.79 -2.32
C LYS A 122 -3.12 1.96 -2.93
N GLU A 123 -4.17 1.53 -2.24
CA GLU A 123 -5.54 1.63 -2.70
C GLU A 123 -5.94 3.09 -2.99
N THR A 124 -5.37 4.05 -2.29
CA THR A 124 -5.58 5.48 -2.54
C THR A 124 -5.17 5.89 -3.95
N LEU A 125 -4.00 5.46 -4.45
CA LEU A 125 -3.58 5.77 -5.83
C LEU A 125 -4.22 4.86 -6.86
N VAL A 126 -4.47 3.60 -6.53
CA VAL A 126 -5.16 2.65 -7.43
C VAL A 126 -6.52 3.20 -7.84
N THR A 127 -7.28 3.76 -6.91
CA THR A 127 -8.68 4.17 -7.14
C THR A 127 -8.83 5.67 -7.41
N ALA A 128 -8.00 6.51 -6.79
CA ALA A 128 -8.11 7.96 -6.85
C ALA A 128 -6.83 8.65 -7.36
N GLY A 129 -5.91 7.94 -8.02
CA GLY A 129 -4.63 8.51 -8.47
C GLY A 129 -4.78 9.72 -9.39
N HIS A 130 -5.83 9.75 -10.24
CA HIS A 130 -6.17 10.88 -11.12
C HIS A 130 -6.60 12.13 -10.34
N ILE A 131 -7.02 12.00 -9.09
CA ILE A 131 -7.36 13.11 -8.18
C ILE A 131 -6.15 13.46 -7.31
N ILE A 132 -5.52 12.46 -6.70
CA ILE A 132 -4.44 12.64 -5.70
C ILE A 132 -3.20 13.28 -6.31
N MET A 133 -2.72 12.80 -7.47
CA MET A 133 -1.46 13.30 -8.05
C MET A 133 -1.56 14.74 -8.54
N PRO A 134 -2.62 15.16 -9.28
CA PRO A 134 -2.82 16.57 -9.62
C PRO A 134 -2.96 17.46 -8.39
N LEU A 135 -3.70 17.01 -7.36
CA LEU A 135 -3.89 17.76 -6.13
C LEU A 135 -2.56 17.96 -5.38
N ALA A 136 -1.73 16.93 -5.28
CA ALA A 136 -0.40 17.03 -4.66
C ALA A 136 0.48 18.05 -5.41
N LYS A 137 0.43 18.06 -6.75
CA LYS A 137 1.14 19.03 -7.57
C LYS A 137 0.62 20.45 -7.35
N GLU A 138 -0.70 20.65 -7.28
CA GLU A 138 -1.34 21.95 -7.03
C GLU A 138 -0.90 22.55 -5.68
N TYR A 139 -0.88 21.71 -4.63
CA TYR A 139 -0.49 22.14 -3.28
C TYR A 139 1.02 22.11 -3.03
N GLY A 140 1.83 21.68 -4.00
CA GLY A 140 3.29 21.65 -3.91
C GLY A 140 3.80 20.66 -2.86
N VAL A 141 3.07 19.58 -2.59
CA VAL A 141 3.46 18.53 -1.64
C VAL A 141 3.95 17.29 -2.37
N SER A 142 4.82 16.53 -1.70
CA SER A 142 5.39 15.29 -2.24
C SER A 142 4.59 14.07 -1.79
N ILE A 143 4.37 13.13 -2.72
CA ILE A 143 3.91 11.77 -2.41
C ILE A 143 5.15 10.88 -2.40
N LEU A 144 5.54 10.40 -1.23
CA LEU A 144 6.75 9.60 -1.00
C LEU A 144 6.36 8.14 -0.77
N PRO A 145 6.78 7.21 -1.63
CA PRO A 145 6.37 5.81 -1.53
C PRO A 145 6.98 5.10 -0.31
N VAL A 146 6.15 4.36 0.40
CA VAL A 146 6.53 3.47 1.49
C VAL A 146 6.49 2.01 1.03
N ASP A 147 5.65 1.66 0.04
CA ASP A 147 5.70 0.34 -0.59
C ASP A 147 7.13 0.05 -1.10
N SER A 148 7.66 -1.15 -0.83
CA SER A 148 9.07 -1.46 -1.06
C SER A 148 9.49 -1.34 -2.52
N GLU A 149 8.65 -1.82 -3.43
CA GLU A 149 8.89 -1.76 -4.87
C GLU A 149 8.84 -0.33 -5.39
N HIS A 150 7.86 0.46 -4.95
CA HIS A 150 7.72 1.86 -5.36
C HIS A 150 8.83 2.72 -4.77
N SER A 151 9.24 2.48 -3.54
CA SER A 151 10.43 3.10 -2.95
C SER A 151 11.69 2.78 -3.76
N ALA A 152 11.84 1.53 -4.20
CA ALA A 152 12.98 1.11 -5.03
C ALA A 152 12.99 1.80 -6.39
N ILE A 153 11.83 1.91 -7.05
CA ILE A 153 11.68 2.67 -8.30
C ILE A 153 12.03 4.15 -8.08
N PHE A 154 11.45 4.75 -7.03
CA PHE A 154 11.71 6.14 -6.67
C PHE A 154 13.20 6.41 -6.43
N GLN A 155 13.91 5.50 -5.74
CA GLN A 155 15.35 5.58 -5.53
C GLN A 155 16.14 5.40 -6.83
N SER A 156 15.71 4.49 -7.71
CA SER A 156 16.38 4.23 -9.00
C SER A 156 16.19 5.39 -9.98
N LEU A 157 15.09 6.12 -9.91
CA LEU A 157 14.83 7.33 -10.70
C LEU A 157 15.76 8.50 -10.34
N GLN A 158 16.42 8.48 -9.18
CA GLN A 158 17.42 9.49 -8.83
C GLN A 158 18.69 9.40 -9.72
N GLY A 159 18.85 8.30 -10.45
CA GLY A 159 20.00 8.06 -11.33
C GLY A 159 19.90 8.67 -12.72
N GLY A 160 18.75 9.26 -13.10
CA GLY A 160 18.54 9.82 -14.44
C GLY A 160 17.36 10.78 -14.51
N GLN A 161 17.16 11.37 -15.69
CA GLN A 161 16.01 12.24 -15.93
C GLN A 161 14.76 11.39 -16.20
N HIS A 162 13.61 11.84 -15.70
CA HIS A 162 12.33 11.13 -15.85
C HIS A 162 11.97 10.89 -17.34
N GLN A 163 12.22 11.87 -18.21
CA GLN A 163 11.95 11.74 -19.65
C GLN A 163 12.79 10.66 -20.35
N ALA A 164 13.89 10.22 -19.73
CA ALA A 164 14.74 9.15 -20.23
C ALA A 164 14.30 7.75 -19.75
N VAL A 165 13.21 7.63 -18.99
CA VAL A 165 12.68 6.33 -18.58
C VAL A 165 12.07 5.60 -19.77
N SER A 166 12.63 4.43 -20.11
CA SER A 166 12.08 3.52 -21.11
C SER A 166 10.94 2.68 -20.51
N LYS A 167 11.22 2.04 -19.39
CA LYS A 167 10.23 1.24 -18.64
C LYS A 167 10.62 1.05 -17.18
N ILE A 168 9.62 0.71 -16.39
CA ILE A 168 9.76 0.24 -15.02
C ILE A 168 9.75 -1.29 -15.01
N LEU A 169 10.71 -1.88 -14.32
CA LEU A 169 10.80 -3.31 -14.08
C LEU A 169 10.37 -3.57 -12.64
N LEU A 170 9.07 -3.84 -12.46
CA LEU A 170 8.44 -4.05 -11.17
C LEU A 170 8.65 -5.50 -10.73
N THR A 171 9.44 -5.73 -9.67
CA THR A 171 9.74 -7.08 -9.21
C THR A 171 8.62 -7.67 -8.35
N ALA A 172 8.51 -8.99 -8.37
CA ALA A 172 7.58 -9.78 -7.55
C ALA A 172 8.32 -11.02 -7.02
N SER A 173 7.99 -11.47 -5.81
CA SER A 173 8.47 -12.77 -5.31
C SER A 173 7.89 -13.96 -6.10
N GLY A 174 6.74 -13.75 -6.73
CA GLY A 174 5.94 -14.79 -7.38
C GLY A 174 4.94 -15.48 -6.44
N GLY A 175 4.95 -15.13 -5.15
CA GLY A 175 4.06 -15.69 -4.13
C GLY A 175 4.35 -17.16 -3.78
N PRO A 176 3.56 -17.76 -2.85
CA PRO A 176 3.77 -19.14 -2.38
C PRO A 176 3.48 -20.22 -3.43
N PHE A 177 2.76 -19.87 -4.48
CA PHE A 177 2.35 -20.83 -5.51
C PHE A 177 3.12 -20.69 -6.83
N ARG A 178 4.24 -19.97 -6.83
CA ARG A 178 5.12 -19.84 -7.99
C ARG A 178 5.49 -21.21 -8.55
N GLY A 179 5.34 -21.39 -9.88
CA GLY A 179 5.60 -22.64 -10.60
C GLY A 179 4.44 -23.64 -10.62
N LYS A 180 3.38 -23.44 -9.83
CA LYS A 180 2.16 -24.25 -9.91
C LYS A 180 1.31 -23.88 -11.11
N LYS A 181 0.49 -24.84 -11.56
CA LYS A 181 -0.51 -24.68 -12.60
C LYS A 181 -1.90 -24.56 -11.99
N ARG A 182 -2.85 -23.99 -12.76
CA ARG A 182 -4.22 -23.73 -12.29
C ARG A 182 -4.88 -24.96 -11.66
N GLU A 183 -4.67 -26.14 -12.23
CA GLU A 183 -5.25 -27.40 -11.75
C GLU A 183 -4.75 -27.76 -10.34
N GLU A 184 -3.53 -27.38 -10.00
CA GLU A 184 -2.94 -27.59 -8.68
C GLU A 184 -3.46 -26.61 -7.61
N LEU A 185 -4.14 -25.55 -8.04
CA LEU A 185 -4.66 -24.50 -7.14
C LEU A 185 -6.12 -24.72 -6.73
N ILE A 186 -6.82 -25.73 -7.27
CA ILE A 186 -8.25 -25.99 -7.02
C ILE A 186 -8.53 -26.25 -5.53
N HIS A 187 -7.61 -26.91 -4.84
CA HIS A 187 -7.81 -27.33 -3.44
C HIS A 187 -7.00 -26.52 -2.42
N ILE A 188 -6.46 -25.37 -2.83
CA ILE A 188 -5.71 -24.49 -1.94
C ILE A 188 -6.61 -24.01 -0.77
N GLN A 189 -6.08 -24.16 0.43
CA GLN A 189 -6.71 -23.69 1.66
C GLN A 189 -6.12 -22.36 2.12
N VAL A 190 -6.82 -21.69 3.01
CA VAL A 190 -6.38 -20.39 3.58
C VAL A 190 -4.98 -20.48 4.17
N GLU A 191 -4.68 -21.57 4.86
CA GLU A 191 -3.39 -21.80 5.53
C GLU A 191 -2.24 -21.94 4.54
N ASP A 192 -2.50 -22.45 3.34
CA ASP A 192 -1.48 -22.58 2.28
C ASP A 192 -1.18 -21.23 1.66
N ALA A 193 -2.23 -20.42 1.41
CA ALA A 193 -2.10 -19.11 0.80
C ALA A 193 -1.49 -18.06 1.75
N LEU A 194 -1.55 -18.29 3.07
CA LEU A 194 -0.94 -17.41 4.08
C LEU A 194 0.57 -17.65 4.29
N LYS A 195 1.17 -18.66 3.65
CA LYS A 195 2.60 -18.97 3.77
C LYS A 195 3.43 -18.22 2.73
N HIS A 196 3.73 -16.93 2.99
CA HIS A 196 4.61 -16.17 2.09
C HIS A 196 6.09 -16.61 2.28
N PRO A 197 6.88 -16.81 1.18
CA PRO A 197 8.23 -17.35 1.28
C PRO A 197 9.26 -16.40 1.93
N ASN A 198 9.09 -15.09 1.81
CA ASN A 198 10.15 -14.12 2.16
C ASN A 198 9.70 -13.01 3.12
N TRP A 199 8.38 -12.75 3.24
CA TRP A 199 7.86 -11.62 4.00
C TRP A 199 6.85 -12.07 5.04
N GLU A 200 6.92 -11.45 6.23
CA GLU A 200 5.84 -11.51 7.22
C GLU A 200 4.90 -10.32 7.01
N MET A 201 3.70 -10.58 6.57
CA MET A 201 2.73 -9.54 6.17
C MET A 201 1.36 -9.78 6.79
N GLY A 202 0.50 -8.76 6.71
CA GLY A 202 -0.92 -8.89 7.07
C GLY A 202 -1.64 -9.95 6.21
N ARG A 203 -2.72 -10.51 6.76
CA ARG A 203 -3.44 -11.62 6.09
C ARG A 203 -3.95 -11.27 4.69
N LYS A 204 -4.57 -10.09 4.52
CA LYS A 204 -5.12 -9.64 3.22
C LYS A 204 -4.03 -9.55 2.16
N ILE A 205 -2.95 -8.82 2.41
CA ILE A 205 -1.86 -8.63 1.43
C ILE A 205 -1.12 -9.94 1.14
N THR A 206 -1.08 -10.90 2.07
CA THR A 206 -0.50 -12.22 1.82
C THR A 206 -1.33 -13.01 0.81
N ILE A 207 -2.67 -12.96 0.89
CA ILE A 207 -3.54 -13.54 -0.14
C ILE A 207 -3.37 -12.80 -1.47
N ASP A 208 -3.33 -11.47 -1.47
CA ASP A 208 -3.09 -10.66 -2.69
C ASP A 208 -1.76 -11.02 -3.36
N SER A 209 -0.72 -11.29 -2.57
CA SER A 209 0.56 -11.78 -3.09
C SER A 209 0.43 -13.16 -3.72
N SER A 210 -0.32 -14.07 -3.09
CA SER A 210 -0.52 -15.44 -3.58
C SER A 210 -1.24 -15.49 -4.94
N THR A 211 -2.17 -14.55 -5.18
CA THR A 211 -2.95 -14.41 -6.42
C THR A 211 -2.26 -13.50 -7.45
N MET A 212 -1.15 -12.88 -7.11
CA MET A 212 -0.48 -11.79 -7.83
C MET A 212 -1.36 -10.52 -8.02
N VAL A 213 -2.48 -10.42 -7.34
CA VAL A 213 -3.30 -9.19 -7.31
C VAL A 213 -2.53 -8.05 -6.64
N ASN A 214 -1.76 -8.33 -5.59
CA ASN A 214 -0.90 -7.30 -4.98
C ASN A 214 -0.01 -6.63 -6.03
N LYS A 215 0.65 -7.43 -6.88
CA LYS A 215 1.50 -6.91 -7.94
C LYS A 215 0.68 -6.16 -9.01
N GLY A 216 -0.54 -6.57 -9.23
CA GLY A 216 -1.49 -5.86 -10.08
C GLY A 216 -1.87 -4.49 -9.54
N LEU A 217 -2.17 -4.37 -8.24
CA LEU A 217 -2.42 -3.07 -7.58
C LEU A 217 -1.20 -2.15 -7.70
N GLU A 218 -0.01 -2.71 -7.51
CA GLU A 218 1.25 -1.98 -7.62
C GLU A 218 1.54 -1.49 -9.05
N VAL A 219 1.14 -2.22 -10.10
CA VAL A 219 1.20 -1.73 -11.49
C VAL A 219 0.36 -0.46 -11.65
N ILE A 220 -0.87 -0.45 -11.11
CA ILE A 220 -1.76 0.71 -11.21
C ILE A 220 -1.24 1.88 -10.37
N GLU A 221 -0.71 1.62 -9.19
CA GLU A 221 -0.08 2.62 -8.32
C GLU A 221 1.15 3.25 -9.02
N ALA A 222 2.03 2.44 -9.60
CA ALA A 222 3.22 2.90 -10.31
C ALA A 222 2.89 3.81 -11.50
N LYS A 223 1.81 3.52 -12.24
CA LYS A 223 1.31 4.38 -13.32
C LYS A 223 1.10 5.81 -12.85
N TRP A 224 0.44 5.98 -11.70
CA TRP A 224 0.12 7.29 -11.15
C TRP A 224 1.32 7.95 -10.48
N LEU A 225 2.03 7.21 -9.64
CA LEU A 225 3.11 7.75 -8.82
C LEU A 225 4.30 8.22 -9.68
N PHE A 226 4.57 7.53 -10.79
CA PHE A 226 5.70 7.81 -11.66
C PHE A 226 5.30 8.38 -13.03
N ASP A 227 4.04 8.74 -13.22
CA ASP A 227 3.52 9.34 -14.46
C ASP A 227 4.00 8.58 -15.73
N VAL A 228 3.77 7.27 -15.74
CA VAL A 228 4.11 6.37 -16.86
C VAL A 228 2.85 5.63 -17.33
N SER A 229 2.84 5.16 -18.57
CA SER A 229 1.76 4.31 -19.06
C SER A 229 1.86 2.90 -18.47
N VAL A 230 0.74 2.20 -18.38
CA VAL A 230 0.72 0.79 -17.93
C VAL A 230 1.59 -0.10 -18.83
N ASP A 231 1.71 0.23 -20.11
CA ASP A 231 2.56 -0.51 -21.07
C ASP A 231 4.06 -0.32 -20.83
N GLN A 232 4.45 0.72 -20.10
CA GLN A 232 5.83 0.94 -19.66
C GLN A 232 6.17 0.21 -18.36
N ILE A 233 5.23 -0.49 -17.74
CA ILE A 233 5.45 -1.22 -16.49
C ILE A 233 5.47 -2.72 -16.78
N GLN A 234 6.63 -3.33 -16.63
CA GLN A 234 6.85 -4.75 -16.84
C GLN A 234 7.04 -5.45 -15.49
N VAL A 235 6.17 -6.40 -15.15
CA VAL A 235 6.36 -7.26 -13.98
C VAL A 235 7.42 -8.33 -14.28
N VAL A 236 8.34 -8.51 -13.34
CA VAL A 236 9.41 -9.49 -13.39
C VAL A 236 9.44 -10.28 -12.07
N VAL A 237 9.39 -11.61 -12.12
CA VAL A 237 9.48 -12.43 -10.91
C VAL A 237 10.96 -12.57 -10.52
N GLN A 238 11.28 -12.18 -9.28
CA GLN A 238 12.59 -12.28 -8.66
C GLN A 238 12.43 -12.98 -7.29
N PRO A 239 12.56 -14.30 -7.25
CA PRO A 239 12.13 -15.12 -6.10
C PRO A 239 12.87 -14.83 -4.80
N GLN A 240 14.12 -14.38 -4.87
CA GLN A 240 14.94 -14.10 -3.69
C GLN A 240 14.53 -12.80 -2.96
N SER A 241 13.71 -11.95 -3.60
CA SER A 241 13.24 -10.66 -3.07
C SER A 241 14.39 -9.75 -2.58
N ILE A 242 15.50 -9.74 -3.31
CA ILE A 242 16.69 -8.91 -3.03
C ILE A 242 16.68 -7.63 -3.87
N ILE A 243 16.28 -7.76 -5.15
CA ILE A 243 16.03 -6.61 -6.01
C ILE A 243 14.57 -6.19 -5.80
N HIS A 244 14.37 -5.01 -5.22
CA HIS A 244 13.03 -4.54 -4.88
C HIS A 244 12.32 -3.85 -6.05
N SER A 245 12.99 -3.38 -7.06
CA SER A 245 12.55 -3.03 -8.43
C SER A 245 13.67 -2.27 -9.17
N MET A 246 13.44 -2.02 -10.46
CA MET A 246 14.44 -1.44 -11.35
C MET A 246 13.79 -0.45 -12.33
N VAL A 247 14.61 0.44 -12.88
CA VAL A 247 14.23 1.36 -13.96
C VAL A 247 15.17 1.15 -15.13
N GLU A 248 14.63 0.92 -16.32
CA GLU A 248 15.38 0.88 -17.57
C GLU A 248 15.27 2.22 -18.28
N TYR A 249 16.38 2.79 -18.69
CA TYR A 249 16.47 4.05 -19.43
C TYR A 249 16.60 3.81 -20.94
N VAL A 250 16.37 4.87 -21.74
CA VAL A 250 16.37 4.80 -23.21
C VAL A 250 17.71 4.39 -23.82
N ASP A 251 18.80 4.52 -23.10
CA ASP A 251 20.13 4.06 -23.50
C ASP A 251 20.39 2.58 -23.19
N GLY A 252 19.40 1.90 -22.58
CA GLY A 252 19.49 0.49 -22.17
C GLY A 252 20.11 0.29 -20.79
N ALA A 253 20.51 1.34 -20.08
CA ALA A 253 20.97 1.20 -18.70
C ALA A 253 19.82 0.80 -17.78
N VAL A 254 20.08 -0.13 -16.84
CA VAL A 254 19.13 -0.53 -15.80
C VAL A 254 19.70 -0.17 -14.44
N ILE A 255 18.94 0.63 -13.68
CA ILE A 255 19.28 0.98 -12.30
C ILE A 255 18.33 0.27 -11.37
N ALA A 256 18.87 -0.39 -10.35
CA ALA A 256 18.13 -1.22 -9.40
C ALA A 256 18.45 -0.83 -7.95
N GLN A 257 17.46 -0.89 -7.08
CA GLN A 257 17.68 -0.85 -5.64
C GLN A 257 17.64 -2.27 -5.08
N LEU A 258 18.69 -2.61 -4.34
CA LEU A 258 18.84 -3.89 -3.66
C LEU A 258 18.85 -3.68 -2.15
N GLY A 259 18.31 -4.66 -1.41
CA GLY A 259 18.30 -4.65 0.05
C GLY A 259 17.79 -5.97 0.62
N THR A 260 17.96 -6.14 1.92
CA THR A 260 17.25 -7.18 2.68
C THR A 260 15.74 -6.82 2.73
N PRO A 261 14.84 -7.82 2.86
CA PRO A 261 13.40 -7.58 2.95
C PRO A 261 13.04 -6.97 4.33
N ASP A 262 13.13 -5.64 4.44
CA ASP A 262 12.82 -4.87 5.65
C ASP A 262 12.08 -3.58 5.27
N MET A 263 10.84 -3.42 5.75
CA MET A 263 10.02 -2.24 5.47
C MET A 263 10.53 -0.98 6.16
N LYS A 264 11.40 -1.07 7.15
CA LYS A 264 11.99 0.11 7.81
C LYS A 264 12.85 0.93 6.84
N LEU A 265 13.47 0.30 5.85
CA LEU A 265 14.25 1.01 4.84
C LEU A 265 13.40 1.98 4.01
N PRO A 266 12.33 1.55 3.31
CA PRO A 266 11.48 2.47 2.56
C PRO A 266 10.75 3.47 3.48
N ILE A 267 10.32 3.06 4.67
CA ILE A 267 9.72 3.97 5.66
C ILE A 267 10.71 5.09 6.02
N GLN A 268 11.92 4.74 6.44
CA GLN A 268 12.93 5.74 6.81
C GLN A 268 13.29 6.64 5.63
N TYR A 269 13.42 6.08 4.43
CA TYR A 269 13.72 6.87 3.25
C TYR A 269 12.60 7.87 2.92
N ALA A 270 11.34 7.48 3.03
CA ALA A 270 10.20 8.39 2.86
C ALA A 270 10.18 9.51 3.92
N LEU A 271 10.53 9.20 5.16
CA LEU A 271 10.55 10.19 6.25
C LEU A 271 11.71 11.19 6.14
N TYR A 272 12.83 10.80 5.54
CA TYR A 272 14.05 11.62 5.52
C TYR A 272 14.45 12.12 4.13
N TYR A 273 13.74 11.71 3.08
CA TYR A 273 14.10 12.11 1.72
C TYR A 273 14.42 13.62 1.62
N PRO A 274 15.50 14.01 0.92
CA PRO A 274 16.42 13.17 0.13
C PRO A 274 17.61 12.57 0.93
N GLU A 275 17.65 12.73 2.25
CA GLU A 275 18.75 12.27 3.09
C GLU A 275 18.71 10.74 3.27
N ARG A 276 19.93 10.13 3.32
CA ARG A 276 20.07 8.75 3.76
C ARG A 276 20.65 8.73 5.17
N ARG A 277 19.98 8.01 6.07
CA ARG A 277 20.42 7.87 7.45
C ARG A 277 20.76 6.44 7.77
N TYR A 278 21.60 6.27 8.79
CA TYR A 278 21.89 4.94 9.30
C TYR A 278 20.60 4.26 9.74
N LEU A 279 20.45 3.00 9.35
CA LEU A 279 19.37 2.12 9.78
C LEU A 279 20.01 0.85 10.34
N PRO A 280 19.78 0.48 11.60
CA PRO A 280 20.27 -0.78 12.14
C PRO A 280 19.57 -1.97 11.42
N GLY A 281 20.21 -3.15 11.43
CA GLY A 281 19.70 -4.36 10.83
C GLY A 281 20.66 -4.98 9.82
N ASP A 282 20.21 -6.08 9.21
CA ASP A 282 21.01 -6.88 8.31
C ASP A 282 21.36 -6.13 7.02
N ARG A 283 22.50 -6.48 6.45
CA ARG A 283 23.00 -5.98 5.16
C ARG A 283 23.13 -7.12 4.18
N LEU A 284 23.01 -6.81 2.91
CA LEU A 284 23.33 -7.79 1.87
C LEU A 284 24.81 -8.13 1.95
N ASP A 285 25.09 -9.41 2.03
CA ASP A 285 26.45 -9.96 1.93
C ASP A 285 26.66 -10.55 0.53
N PHE A 286 27.37 -9.83 -0.31
CA PHE A 286 27.69 -10.25 -1.67
C PHE A 286 28.72 -11.42 -1.71
N GLY A 287 29.35 -11.75 -0.57
CA GLY A 287 30.19 -12.94 -0.44
C GLY A 287 29.37 -14.24 -0.35
N THR A 288 28.17 -14.15 0.19
CA THR A 288 27.24 -15.31 0.31
C THR A 288 26.15 -15.33 -0.76
N LEU A 289 25.82 -14.17 -1.33
CA LEU A 289 24.85 -14.05 -2.41
C LEU A 289 25.42 -14.59 -3.74
N SER A 290 25.23 -15.87 -3.97
CA SER A 290 25.80 -16.55 -5.13
C SER A 290 25.02 -16.34 -6.43
N GLN A 291 23.70 -16.06 -6.36
CA GLN A 291 22.83 -16.07 -7.53
C GLN A 291 21.59 -15.21 -7.33
N ILE A 292 21.21 -14.48 -8.37
CA ILE A 292 19.92 -13.79 -8.51
C ILE A 292 19.27 -14.31 -9.79
N THR A 293 17.99 -14.67 -9.73
CA THR A 293 17.25 -15.24 -10.86
C THR A 293 16.02 -14.44 -11.21
N PHE A 294 15.65 -14.46 -12.49
CA PHE A 294 14.47 -13.78 -13.00
C PHE A 294 13.60 -14.74 -13.81
N GLU A 295 12.28 -14.58 -13.68
CA GLU A 295 11.28 -15.35 -14.42
C GLU A 295 10.20 -14.39 -14.97
N ARG A 296 9.49 -14.84 -15.99
CA ARG A 296 8.28 -14.14 -16.44
C ARG A 296 7.10 -14.53 -15.55
N PRO A 297 6.20 -13.60 -15.21
CA PRO A 297 4.98 -13.95 -14.48
C PRO A 297 4.07 -14.85 -15.35
N ASP A 298 3.50 -15.89 -14.74
CA ASP A 298 2.48 -16.73 -15.40
C ASP A 298 1.10 -16.10 -15.24
N MET A 299 0.73 -15.20 -16.17
CA MET A 299 -0.54 -14.49 -16.14
C MET A 299 -1.77 -15.36 -16.46
N GLU A 300 -1.58 -16.55 -17.03
CA GLU A 300 -2.69 -17.47 -17.29
C GLU A 300 -3.08 -18.21 -16.00
N THR A 301 -2.10 -18.66 -15.21
CA THR A 301 -2.36 -19.26 -13.90
C THR A 301 -2.77 -18.21 -12.86
N PHE A 302 -2.09 -17.06 -12.82
CA PHE A 302 -2.34 -15.96 -11.89
C PHE A 302 -3.11 -14.83 -12.59
N TYR A 303 -4.35 -15.12 -12.95
CA TYR A 303 -5.21 -14.26 -13.78
C TYR A 303 -5.45 -12.88 -13.15
N GLY A 304 -5.35 -12.74 -11.82
CA GLY A 304 -5.49 -11.46 -11.12
C GLY A 304 -4.53 -10.38 -11.62
N LEU A 305 -3.30 -10.73 -12.00
CA LEU A 305 -2.34 -9.78 -12.56
C LEU A 305 -2.79 -9.27 -13.95
N LYS A 306 -3.32 -10.16 -14.79
CA LYS A 306 -3.84 -9.79 -16.11
C LYS A 306 -5.03 -8.83 -15.98
N LEU A 307 -5.97 -9.11 -15.08
CA LEU A 307 -7.12 -8.25 -14.80
C LEU A 307 -6.69 -6.85 -14.33
N ALA A 308 -5.63 -6.76 -13.53
CA ALA A 308 -5.09 -5.47 -13.10
C ALA A 308 -4.52 -4.64 -14.27
N TYR A 309 -3.79 -5.28 -15.19
CA TYR A 309 -3.33 -4.60 -16.41
C TYR A 309 -4.50 -4.09 -17.25
N GLU A 310 -5.56 -4.88 -17.39
CA GLU A 310 -6.79 -4.48 -18.10
C GLU A 310 -7.46 -3.30 -17.40
N ALA A 311 -7.64 -3.37 -16.06
CA ALA A 311 -8.21 -2.28 -15.29
C ALA A 311 -7.39 -0.99 -15.39
N GLY A 312 -6.05 -1.09 -15.28
CA GLY A 312 -5.14 0.04 -15.35
C GLY A 312 -5.08 0.69 -16.75
N LYS A 313 -5.26 -0.09 -17.83
CA LYS A 313 -5.32 0.41 -19.21
C LYS A 313 -6.65 1.11 -19.51
N ILE A 314 -7.75 0.51 -19.11
CA ILE A 314 -9.09 1.09 -19.28
C ILE A 314 -9.22 2.35 -18.42
N GLY A 315 -8.77 2.30 -17.17
CA GLY A 315 -8.80 3.44 -16.26
C GLY A 315 -10.21 3.79 -15.75
N GLY A 316 -10.41 5.08 -15.44
CA GLY A 316 -11.68 5.55 -14.87
C GLY A 316 -12.01 4.85 -13.54
N SER A 317 -13.27 4.43 -13.39
CA SER A 317 -13.73 3.72 -12.19
C SER A 317 -13.41 2.22 -12.19
N LEU A 318 -12.83 1.64 -13.26
CA LEU A 318 -12.58 0.21 -13.31
C LEU A 318 -11.52 -0.27 -12.30
N PRO A 319 -10.41 0.45 -12.02
CA PRO A 319 -9.50 0.13 -10.91
C PRO A 319 -10.18 0.07 -9.54
N THR A 320 -11.21 0.90 -9.31
CA THR A 320 -12.01 0.86 -8.09
C THR A 320 -12.77 -0.46 -7.98
N VAL A 321 -13.42 -0.90 -9.06
CA VAL A 321 -14.10 -2.20 -9.11
C VAL A 321 -13.13 -3.36 -8.89
N PHE A 322 -11.97 -3.32 -9.55
CA PHE A 322 -10.91 -4.32 -9.37
C PHE A 322 -10.49 -4.43 -7.91
N ASN A 323 -10.21 -3.30 -7.26
CA ASN A 323 -9.81 -3.26 -5.84
C ASN A 323 -10.94 -3.74 -4.91
N ALA A 324 -12.15 -3.19 -5.05
CA ALA A 324 -13.30 -3.53 -4.21
C ALA A 324 -13.68 -5.00 -4.33
N ALA A 325 -13.70 -5.53 -5.56
CA ALA A 325 -13.98 -6.95 -5.80
C ALA A 325 -12.91 -7.85 -5.16
N ASN A 326 -11.64 -7.48 -5.27
CA ASN A 326 -10.55 -8.21 -4.62
C ASN A 326 -10.69 -8.17 -3.09
N GLU A 327 -10.92 -7.02 -2.49
CA GLU A 327 -11.08 -6.90 -1.03
C GLU A 327 -12.20 -7.82 -0.52
N ARG A 328 -13.34 -7.80 -1.19
CA ARG A 328 -14.48 -8.64 -0.81
C ARG A 328 -14.22 -10.12 -1.04
N ALA A 329 -13.68 -10.49 -2.20
CA ALA A 329 -13.36 -11.90 -2.51
C ALA A 329 -12.30 -12.48 -1.56
N VAL A 330 -11.27 -11.71 -1.22
CA VAL A 330 -10.25 -12.12 -0.24
C VAL A 330 -10.87 -12.29 1.14
N ALA A 331 -11.76 -11.40 1.58
CA ALA A 331 -12.48 -11.56 2.86
C ALA A 331 -13.32 -12.85 2.88
N MET A 332 -14.05 -13.15 1.81
CA MET A 332 -14.84 -14.38 1.66
C MET A 332 -13.95 -15.62 1.65
N PHE A 333 -12.80 -15.59 0.97
CA PHE A 333 -11.84 -16.69 1.00
C PHE A 333 -11.28 -16.93 2.41
N LEU A 334 -10.86 -15.86 3.10
CA LEU A 334 -10.36 -15.94 4.48
C LEU A 334 -11.39 -16.48 5.46
N ASN A 335 -12.68 -16.25 5.19
CA ASN A 335 -13.81 -16.80 5.94
C ASN A 335 -14.22 -18.20 5.46
N ARG A 336 -13.57 -18.76 4.43
CA ARG A 336 -13.88 -20.07 3.82
C ARG A 336 -15.27 -20.15 3.16
N GLU A 337 -15.78 -19.01 2.71
CA GLU A 337 -17.05 -18.91 1.97
C GLU A 337 -16.88 -19.28 0.48
N ILE A 338 -15.67 -19.07 -0.05
CA ILE A 338 -15.31 -19.37 -1.45
C ILE A 338 -13.96 -20.11 -1.54
N GLY A 339 -13.73 -20.76 -2.68
CA GLY A 339 -12.43 -21.37 -3.01
C GLY A 339 -11.43 -20.35 -3.58
N TYR A 340 -10.14 -20.71 -3.55
CA TYR A 340 -9.03 -19.84 -3.96
C TYR A 340 -9.18 -19.29 -5.40
N LEU A 341 -9.53 -20.15 -6.36
CA LEU A 341 -9.69 -19.76 -7.77
C LEU A 341 -10.90 -18.87 -8.02
N GLN A 342 -11.86 -18.83 -7.11
CA GLN A 342 -13.01 -17.94 -7.22
C GLN A 342 -12.64 -16.46 -6.98
N ILE A 343 -11.51 -16.17 -6.33
CA ILE A 343 -11.05 -14.78 -6.14
C ILE A 343 -10.93 -14.05 -7.48
N PRO A 344 -10.10 -14.48 -8.43
CA PRO A 344 -9.99 -13.79 -9.72
C PRO A 344 -11.27 -13.91 -10.58
N GLU A 345 -12.09 -14.96 -10.40
CA GLU A 345 -13.37 -15.10 -11.09
C GLU A 345 -14.39 -14.05 -10.66
N ILE A 346 -14.46 -13.75 -9.36
CA ILE A 346 -15.31 -12.68 -8.80
C ILE A 346 -14.84 -11.32 -9.32
N ILE A 347 -13.54 -11.06 -9.32
CA ILE A 347 -12.97 -9.81 -9.84
C ILE A 347 -13.35 -9.63 -11.31
N ALA A 348 -13.14 -10.64 -12.14
CA ALA A 348 -13.49 -10.60 -13.56
C ALA A 348 -14.98 -10.33 -13.77
N GLY A 349 -15.85 -11.06 -13.07
CA GLY A 349 -17.30 -10.89 -13.18
C GLY A 349 -17.78 -9.50 -12.76
N CYS A 350 -17.16 -8.87 -11.75
CA CYS A 350 -17.46 -7.50 -11.36
C CYS A 350 -16.98 -6.50 -12.43
N MET A 351 -15.78 -6.69 -12.99
CA MET A 351 -15.24 -5.82 -14.04
C MET A 351 -16.08 -5.87 -15.32
N GLU A 352 -16.56 -7.06 -15.74
CA GLU A 352 -17.39 -7.24 -16.92
C GLU A 352 -18.76 -6.57 -16.80
N MET A 353 -19.34 -6.54 -15.61
CA MET A 353 -20.68 -5.97 -15.38
C MET A 353 -20.66 -4.46 -15.16
N HIS A 354 -19.50 -3.90 -14.85
CA HIS A 354 -19.39 -2.49 -14.51
C HIS A 354 -19.45 -1.58 -15.75
N LYS A 355 -20.24 -0.52 -15.64
CA LYS A 355 -20.22 0.56 -16.62
C LYS A 355 -19.20 1.62 -16.19
N VAL A 356 -18.09 1.69 -16.89
CA VAL A 356 -16.97 2.57 -16.54
C VAL A 356 -17.35 4.04 -16.56
N ILE A 357 -17.07 4.75 -15.46
CA ILE A 357 -17.10 6.20 -15.36
C ILE A 357 -15.67 6.68 -15.71
N ALA A 358 -15.55 7.52 -16.74
CA ALA A 358 -14.23 7.86 -17.30
C ALA A 358 -13.35 8.70 -16.35
N ASP A 359 -13.97 9.64 -15.63
CA ASP A 359 -13.25 10.54 -14.69
C ASP A 359 -14.09 10.65 -13.39
N PRO A 360 -14.05 9.60 -12.52
CA PRO A 360 -14.92 9.54 -11.37
C PRO A 360 -14.48 10.51 -10.27
N THR A 361 -15.45 11.21 -9.68
CA THR A 361 -15.26 11.97 -8.44
C THR A 361 -15.01 11.04 -7.25
N VAL A 362 -14.59 11.59 -6.11
CA VAL A 362 -14.41 10.80 -4.87
C VAL A 362 -15.71 10.13 -4.45
N GLU A 363 -16.83 10.83 -4.58
CA GLU A 363 -18.16 10.30 -4.26
C GLU A 363 -18.52 9.12 -5.17
N GLU A 364 -18.26 9.23 -6.48
CA GLU A 364 -18.50 8.15 -7.45
C GLU A 364 -17.55 6.96 -7.23
N ILE A 365 -16.30 7.19 -6.78
CA ILE A 365 -15.38 6.13 -6.37
C ILE A 365 -15.95 5.35 -5.18
N LEU A 366 -16.38 6.04 -4.13
CA LEU A 366 -16.96 5.41 -2.94
C LEU A 366 -18.29 4.71 -3.25
N GLN A 367 -19.11 5.29 -4.13
CA GLN A 367 -20.34 4.68 -4.62
C GLN A 367 -20.04 3.38 -5.41
N THR A 368 -19.05 3.41 -6.30
CA THR A 368 -18.61 2.24 -7.08
C THR A 368 -18.15 1.09 -6.19
N GLU A 369 -17.44 1.40 -5.10
CA GLU A 369 -17.06 0.41 -4.08
C GLU A 369 -18.30 -0.28 -3.49
N GLN A 370 -19.26 0.51 -3.02
CA GLN A 370 -20.48 -0.01 -2.39
C GLN A 370 -21.30 -0.86 -3.37
N GLU A 371 -21.50 -0.38 -4.60
CA GLU A 371 -22.21 -1.11 -5.66
C GLU A 371 -21.51 -2.44 -5.98
N THR A 372 -20.16 -2.47 -5.99
CA THR A 372 -19.40 -3.70 -6.20
C THR A 372 -19.62 -4.68 -5.05
N TYR A 373 -19.60 -4.22 -3.79
CA TYR A 373 -19.87 -5.06 -2.62
C TYR A 373 -21.30 -5.64 -2.65
N GLU A 374 -22.29 -4.82 -3.01
CA GLU A 374 -23.69 -5.27 -3.12
C GLU A 374 -23.86 -6.29 -4.24
N TYR A 375 -23.22 -6.06 -5.40
CA TYR A 375 -23.26 -7.01 -6.52
C TYR A 375 -22.70 -8.39 -6.11
N ILE A 376 -21.55 -8.42 -5.43
CA ILE A 376 -20.95 -9.67 -4.95
C ILE A 376 -21.87 -10.37 -3.95
N LYS A 377 -22.40 -9.63 -2.95
CA LYS A 377 -23.30 -10.17 -1.94
C LYS A 377 -24.55 -10.84 -2.50
N ASN A 378 -25.04 -10.35 -3.65
CA ASN A 378 -26.27 -10.87 -4.27
C ASN A 378 -26.00 -12.05 -5.23
N ARG A 379 -24.74 -12.35 -5.54
CA ARG A 379 -24.40 -13.36 -6.56
C ARG A 379 -23.57 -14.52 -6.03
N TRP A 380 -22.75 -14.31 -5.02
CA TRP A 380 -21.88 -15.30 -4.37
C TRP A 380 -22.20 -15.37 -2.87
#